data_2aaab18b892a33003624636bbcafe29c
#
_entry.id   2aaab18b892a33003624636bbcafe29c
#
_cell.length_a   1.000
_cell.length_b   1.000
_cell.length_c   1.000
_cell.angle_alpha   90.00
_cell.angle_beta   90.00
_cell.angle_gamma   90.00
#
_symmetry.space_group_name_H-M   'P 1'
#
loop_
_entity.id
_entity.type
_entity.pdbx_description
1 polymer ?
#
loop_
_entity_poly.entity_id
_entity_poly.type
_entity_poly.pdbx_seq_one_letter_code
_entity_poly.pdbx_strand_id
1 'polypeptide(L)'
;LPIYQETFTDRFEGFPVNVAAMSRFQTTKEINATIEGLENGTVDVVIGTHKLLNPKIKFKDLGLVIIDEEQRFGVEHKETLKALRTNVDVLSLSATPIPRTLEMAVTGIREMSTLATPPEDRLPVLTYVGAYEDAQVTAAVRRELLRGGQVFYVHNRVQDISSIADKIHTLVPESRVGIAHGK
;
A
#
# COMPACT_ATOMS: atom_id res chain seq x y z
N LEU A 1 2.07 1.98 -8.04
CA LEU A 1 3.31 2.08 -8.88
C LEU A 1 3.46 3.44 -9.56
N PRO A 2 2.46 4.02 -10.28
CA PRO A 2 2.64 5.33 -10.90
C PRO A 2 3.10 6.41 -9.92
N ILE A 3 2.47 6.50 -8.76
CA ILE A 3 2.81 7.46 -7.71
C ILE A 3 4.28 7.33 -7.28
N TYR A 4 4.79 6.11 -7.06
CA TYR A 4 6.20 5.92 -6.71
C TYR A 4 7.13 6.35 -7.82
N GLN A 5 6.82 6.00 -9.08
CA GLN A 5 7.64 6.41 -10.22
C GLN A 5 7.70 7.93 -10.34
N GLU A 6 6.56 8.59 -10.29
CA GLU A 6 6.44 10.05 -10.34
C GLU A 6 7.22 10.70 -9.19
N THR A 7 7.00 10.27 -7.95
CA THR A 7 7.71 10.79 -6.79
C THR A 7 9.24 10.64 -6.91
N PHE A 8 9.73 9.49 -7.36
CA PHE A 8 11.17 9.30 -7.52
C PHE A 8 11.72 10.12 -8.69
N THR A 9 11.00 10.21 -9.81
CA THR A 9 11.40 11.03 -10.94
C THR A 9 11.52 12.50 -10.53
N ASP A 10 10.53 13.04 -9.83
CA ASP A 10 10.52 14.42 -9.34
C ASP A 10 11.65 14.68 -8.33
N ARG A 11 11.89 13.73 -7.43
CA ARG A 11 12.95 13.84 -6.41
C ARG A 11 14.35 13.80 -6.99
N PHE A 12 14.54 13.10 -8.10
CA PHE A 12 15.83 13.01 -8.80
C PHE A 12 15.94 13.97 -9.97
N GLU A 13 14.98 14.89 -10.14
CA GLU A 13 15.08 15.93 -11.15
C GLU A 13 16.37 16.75 -10.99
N GLY A 14 17.13 16.90 -12.08
CA GLY A 14 18.43 17.58 -12.08
C GLY A 14 19.63 16.73 -11.62
N PHE A 15 19.42 15.48 -11.23
CA PHE A 15 20.49 14.52 -10.94
C PHE A 15 20.68 13.54 -12.11
N PRO A 16 21.89 13.04 -12.34
CA PRO A 16 22.15 12.04 -13.39
C PRO A 16 21.68 10.63 -12.95
N VAL A 17 20.40 10.50 -12.61
CA VAL A 17 19.77 9.27 -12.12
C VAL A 17 18.63 8.87 -13.05
N ASN A 18 18.74 7.68 -13.63
CA ASN A 18 17.73 7.13 -14.52
C ASN A 18 16.76 6.24 -13.73
N VAL A 19 15.51 6.70 -13.64
CA VAL A 19 14.41 5.99 -12.97
C VAL A 19 13.58 5.25 -14.01
N ALA A 20 13.44 3.93 -13.86
CA ALA A 20 12.58 3.10 -14.71
C ALA A 20 11.46 2.44 -13.89
N ALA A 21 10.35 2.09 -14.56
CA ALA A 21 9.30 1.32 -13.95
C ALA A 21 9.10 -0.01 -14.68
N MET A 22 8.70 -1.05 -13.91
CA MET A 22 8.34 -2.34 -14.45
C MET A 22 6.99 -2.79 -13.90
N SER A 23 5.95 -2.59 -14.70
CA SER A 23 4.56 -2.89 -14.33
C SER A 23 3.83 -3.60 -15.47
N ARG A 24 2.58 -3.99 -15.21
CA ARG A 24 1.70 -4.59 -16.24
C ARG A 24 1.24 -3.60 -17.32
N PHE A 25 1.50 -2.32 -17.13
CA PHE A 25 1.08 -1.26 -18.06
C PHE A 25 2.15 -0.92 -19.10
N GLN A 26 3.39 -1.41 -18.93
CA GLN A 26 4.43 -1.27 -19.92
C GLN A 26 4.34 -2.35 -21.00
N THR A 27 4.76 -1.99 -22.19
CA THR A 27 4.91 -2.92 -23.31
C THR A 27 6.08 -3.88 -23.09
N THR A 28 6.07 -5.01 -23.77
CA THR A 28 7.18 -5.97 -23.73
C THR A 28 8.51 -5.32 -24.14
N LYS A 29 8.48 -4.39 -25.10
CA LYS A 29 9.67 -3.67 -25.55
C LYS A 29 10.26 -2.79 -24.44
N GLU A 30 9.42 -2.05 -23.73
CA GLU A 30 9.86 -1.21 -22.60
C GLU A 30 10.40 -2.05 -21.44
N ILE A 31 9.74 -3.17 -21.13
CA ILE A 31 10.21 -4.10 -20.09
C ILE A 31 11.59 -4.65 -20.45
N ASN A 32 11.80 -5.10 -21.70
CA ASN A 32 13.09 -5.62 -22.14
C ASN A 32 14.18 -4.56 -22.12
N ALA A 33 13.88 -3.33 -22.53
CA ALA A 33 14.82 -2.21 -22.44
C ALA A 33 15.20 -1.89 -20.99
N THR A 34 14.24 -1.95 -20.06
CA THR A 34 14.51 -1.79 -18.63
C THR A 34 15.41 -2.91 -18.10
N ILE A 35 15.16 -4.16 -18.45
CA ILE A 35 15.99 -5.30 -18.04
C ILE A 35 17.41 -5.16 -18.57
N GLU A 36 17.59 -4.80 -19.82
CA GLU A 36 18.91 -4.54 -20.41
C GLU A 36 19.60 -3.38 -19.70
N GLY A 37 18.86 -2.31 -19.39
CA GLY A 37 19.37 -1.17 -18.63
C GLY A 37 19.82 -1.52 -17.21
N LEU A 38 19.19 -2.45 -16.55
CA LEU A 38 19.61 -2.97 -15.23
C LEU A 38 20.88 -3.80 -15.32
N GLU A 39 21.01 -4.63 -16.37
CA GLU A 39 22.18 -5.50 -16.59
C GLU A 39 23.42 -4.69 -17.01
N ASN A 40 23.26 -3.66 -17.83
CA ASN A 40 24.36 -2.82 -18.29
C ASN A 40 24.66 -1.62 -17.36
N GLY A 41 23.75 -1.31 -16.42
CA GLY A 41 23.88 -0.22 -15.44
C GLY A 41 23.52 1.15 -15.99
N THR A 42 22.67 1.25 -17.01
CA THR A 42 22.11 2.52 -17.48
C THR A 42 20.82 2.89 -16.77
N VAL A 43 20.20 1.98 -16.01
CA VAL A 43 19.10 2.23 -15.11
C VAL A 43 19.62 2.17 -13.67
N ASP A 44 19.46 3.27 -12.94
CA ASP A 44 19.96 3.43 -11.56
C ASP A 44 18.90 3.02 -10.53
N VAL A 45 17.63 3.34 -10.80
CA VAL A 45 16.51 3.02 -9.94
C VAL A 45 15.40 2.33 -10.74
N VAL A 46 14.97 1.17 -10.29
CA VAL A 46 13.82 0.48 -10.89
C VAL A 46 12.71 0.32 -9.86
N ILE A 47 11.49 0.67 -10.26
CA ILE A 47 10.29 0.55 -9.44
C ILE A 47 9.35 -0.47 -10.08
N GLY A 48 9.03 -1.54 -9.36
CA GLY A 48 8.20 -2.59 -9.90
C GLY A 48 7.45 -3.40 -8.85
N THR A 49 6.73 -4.41 -9.31
CA THR A 49 6.07 -5.39 -8.45
C THR A 49 7.04 -6.52 -8.10
N HIS A 50 6.54 -7.55 -7.41
CA HIS A 50 7.27 -8.81 -7.17
C HIS A 50 7.92 -9.42 -8.43
N LYS A 51 7.54 -8.99 -9.64
CA LYS A 51 8.19 -9.40 -10.89
C LYS A 51 9.68 -9.05 -10.93
N LEU A 52 10.12 -8.01 -10.19
CA LEU A 52 11.54 -7.66 -10.06
C LEU A 52 12.37 -8.75 -9.35
N LEU A 53 11.72 -9.62 -8.59
CA LEU A 53 12.37 -10.76 -7.93
C LEU A 53 12.58 -11.98 -8.84
N ASN A 54 12.26 -11.85 -10.14
CA ASN A 54 12.49 -12.92 -11.10
C ASN A 54 13.99 -13.17 -11.26
N PRO A 55 14.48 -14.42 -11.09
CA PRO A 55 15.90 -14.76 -11.22
C PRO A 55 16.53 -14.46 -12.59
N LYS A 56 15.68 -14.25 -13.61
CA LYS A 56 16.13 -13.86 -14.96
C LYS A 56 16.55 -12.40 -15.06
N ILE A 57 16.13 -11.56 -14.10
CA ILE A 57 16.54 -10.16 -14.06
C ILE A 57 17.89 -10.08 -13.36
N LYS A 58 18.87 -9.57 -14.06
CA LYS A 58 20.21 -9.37 -13.56
C LYS A 58 20.43 -7.89 -13.27
N PHE A 59 21.08 -7.61 -12.16
CA PHE A 59 21.49 -6.27 -11.78
C PHE A 59 23.01 -6.20 -11.89
N LYS A 60 23.52 -5.14 -12.49
CA LYS A 60 24.97 -4.93 -12.61
C LYS A 60 25.63 -4.77 -11.24
N ASP A 61 25.03 -3.93 -10.39
CA ASP A 61 25.51 -3.64 -9.04
C ASP A 61 24.31 -3.20 -8.17
N LEU A 62 23.68 -4.16 -7.52
CA LEU A 62 22.53 -3.91 -6.68
C LEU A 62 22.98 -3.58 -5.26
N GLY A 63 22.82 -2.32 -4.83
CA GLY A 63 23.22 -1.84 -3.51
C GLY A 63 22.06 -1.78 -2.49
N LEU A 64 20.84 -1.48 -2.93
CA LEU A 64 19.71 -1.30 -2.04
C LEU A 64 18.43 -1.90 -2.62
N VAL A 65 17.68 -2.61 -1.78
CA VAL A 65 16.31 -3.07 -2.07
C VAL A 65 15.35 -2.45 -1.07
N ILE A 66 14.31 -1.76 -1.58
CA ILE A 66 13.23 -1.21 -0.78
C ILE A 66 11.98 -2.04 -1.01
N ILE A 67 11.37 -2.52 0.07
CA ILE A 67 10.18 -3.37 0.04
C ILE A 67 9.04 -2.69 0.79
N ASP A 68 7.97 -2.38 0.07
CA ASP A 68 6.76 -1.87 0.68
C ASP A 68 5.78 -3.03 0.94
N GLU A 69 5.17 -3.05 2.14
CA GLU A 69 4.20 -4.06 2.55
C GLU A 69 4.73 -5.51 2.43
N GLU A 70 5.93 -5.79 2.98
CA GLU A 70 6.61 -7.12 2.93
C GLU A 70 5.67 -8.29 3.29
N GLN A 71 4.68 -8.06 4.16
CA GLN A 71 3.71 -9.06 4.57
C GLN A 71 2.83 -9.60 3.43
N ARG A 72 2.71 -8.85 2.32
CA ARG A 72 1.94 -9.26 1.13
C ARG A 72 2.69 -10.22 0.21
N PHE A 73 3.98 -10.45 0.46
CA PHE A 73 4.79 -11.36 -0.35
C PHE A 73 4.58 -12.81 0.08
N GLY A 74 4.47 -13.71 -0.90
CA GLY A 74 4.44 -15.16 -0.68
C GLY A 74 5.78 -15.72 -0.19
N VAL A 75 5.77 -16.99 0.21
CA VAL A 75 6.94 -17.67 0.79
C VAL A 75 8.14 -17.66 -0.16
N GLU A 76 7.94 -17.95 -1.44
CA GLU A 76 8.99 -18.00 -2.48
C GLU A 76 9.70 -16.65 -2.63
N HIS A 77 8.93 -15.56 -2.67
CA HIS A 77 9.52 -14.22 -2.74
C HIS A 77 10.30 -13.84 -1.48
N LYS A 78 9.86 -14.30 -0.32
CA LYS A 78 10.56 -14.07 0.95
C LYS A 78 11.90 -14.80 1.00
N GLU A 79 12.00 -15.97 0.42
CA GLU A 79 13.27 -16.71 0.32
C GLU A 79 14.25 -16.02 -0.63
N THR A 80 13.79 -15.54 -1.78
CA THR A 80 14.60 -14.73 -2.70
C THR A 80 15.11 -13.46 -2.01
N LEU A 81 14.26 -12.78 -1.25
CA LEU A 81 14.65 -11.59 -0.49
C LEU A 81 15.66 -11.91 0.63
N LYS A 82 15.55 -13.07 1.27
CA LYS A 82 16.54 -13.52 2.26
C LYS A 82 17.91 -13.73 1.63
N ALA A 83 17.96 -14.33 0.44
CA ALA A 83 19.22 -14.53 -0.28
C ALA A 83 19.87 -13.20 -0.68
N LEU A 84 19.10 -12.22 -1.10
CA LEU A 84 19.59 -10.86 -1.41
C LEU A 84 20.15 -10.14 -0.17
N ARG A 85 19.56 -10.31 1.00
CA ARG A 85 20.00 -9.67 2.26
C ARG A 85 21.43 -10.00 2.69
N THR A 86 22.04 -11.01 2.11
CA THR A 86 23.41 -11.38 2.45
C THR A 86 24.44 -10.39 1.88
N ASN A 87 24.13 -9.73 0.75
CA ASN A 87 25.07 -8.89 0.02
C ASN A 87 24.49 -7.51 -0.36
N VAL A 88 23.25 -7.23 -0.01
CA VAL A 88 22.52 -6.01 -0.41
C VAL A 88 21.78 -5.44 0.79
N ASP A 89 21.83 -4.14 0.97
CA ASP A 89 21.04 -3.47 1.99
C ASP A 89 19.52 -3.59 1.69
N VAL A 90 18.73 -3.91 2.70
CA VAL A 90 17.29 -4.12 2.55
C VAL A 90 16.52 -3.26 3.54
N LEU A 91 15.72 -2.34 3.01
CA LEU A 91 14.77 -1.52 3.75
C LEU A 91 13.35 -2.05 3.56
N SER A 92 12.70 -2.49 4.62
CA SER A 92 11.30 -2.91 4.59
C SER A 92 10.41 -1.86 5.23
N LEU A 93 9.35 -1.49 4.53
CA LEU A 93 8.34 -0.53 4.98
C LEU A 93 7.03 -1.26 5.30
N SER A 94 6.34 -0.84 6.34
CA SER A 94 4.99 -1.36 6.66
C SER A 94 4.20 -0.33 7.46
N ALA A 95 2.95 -0.11 7.08
CA ALA A 95 2.01 0.67 7.87
C ALA A 95 1.33 -0.18 8.96
N THR A 96 1.33 -1.51 8.80
CA THR A 96 0.69 -2.47 9.70
C THR A 96 1.67 -3.60 10.03
N PRO A 97 2.67 -3.37 10.88
CA PRO A 97 3.66 -4.40 11.19
C PRO A 97 2.99 -5.62 11.83
N ILE A 98 3.28 -6.80 11.28
CA ILE A 98 2.81 -8.06 11.87
C ILE A 98 3.56 -8.28 13.20
N PRO A 99 2.93 -8.87 14.23
CA PRO A 99 3.55 -9.13 15.54
C PRO A 99 4.93 -9.77 15.46
N ARG A 100 5.15 -10.69 14.51
CA ARG A 100 6.45 -11.34 14.29
C ARG A 100 7.54 -10.38 13.84
N THR A 101 7.22 -9.39 12.99
CA THR A 101 8.18 -8.36 12.56
C THR A 101 8.53 -7.45 13.73
N LEU A 102 7.54 -7.12 14.54
CA LEU A 102 7.71 -6.34 15.76
C LEU A 102 8.55 -7.12 16.79
N GLU A 103 8.29 -8.42 16.98
CA GLU A 103 9.06 -9.30 17.85
C GLU A 103 10.53 -9.37 17.43
N MET A 104 10.82 -9.50 16.13
CA MET A 104 12.19 -9.52 15.61
C MET A 104 12.92 -8.18 15.82
N ALA A 105 12.21 -7.07 15.80
CA ALA A 105 12.78 -5.76 16.09
C ALA A 105 13.07 -5.60 17.58
N VAL A 106 12.14 -5.99 18.45
CA VAL A 106 12.30 -5.93 19.92
C VAL A 106 13.44 -6.84 20.41
N THR A 107 13.66 -7.98 19.74
CA THR A 107 14.77 -8.91 20.05
C THR A 107 16.11 -8.48 19.49
N GLY A 108 16.20 -7.31 18.81
CA GLY A 108 17.44 -6.78 18.24
C GLY A 108 17.94 -7.50 16.99
N ILE A 109 17.14 -8.35 16.38
CA ILE A 109 17.47 -9.06 15.13
C ILE A 109 17.40 -8.12 13.92
N ARG A 110 16.58 -7.05 14.03
CA ARG A 110 16.44 -5.98 13.01
C ARG A 110 16.38 -4.63 13.68
N GLU A 111 17.08 -3.67 13.08
CA GLU A 111 16.86 -2.26 13.43
C GLU A 111 15.49 -1.81 12.95
N MET A 112 14.79 -1.03 13.77
CA MET A 112 13.46 -0.51 13.47
C MET A 112 13.40 0.98 13.76
N SER A 113 12.92 1.74 12.78
CA SER A 113 12.57 3.16 12.95
C SER A 113 11.07 3.35 12.81
N THR A 114 10.50 4.21 13.63
CA THR A 114 9.06 4.54 13.58
C THR A 114 8.89 5.97 13.10
N LEU A 115 8.14 6.15 12.00
CA LEU A 115 7.73 7.45 11.51
C LEU A 115 6.39 7.82 12.18
N ALA A 116 6.46 8.55 13.30
CA ALA A 116 5.28 8.90 14.10
C ALA A 116 4.64 10.23 13.69
N THR A 117 5.39 11.11 13.02
CA THR A 117 4.89 12.41 12.57
C THR A 117 4.19 12.29 11.24
N PRO A 118 2.88 12.56 11.16
CA PRO A 118 2.17 12.57 9.88
C PRO A 118 2.62 13.75 9.00
N PRO A 119 2.43 13.70 7.67
CA PRO A 119 2.60 14.85 6.79
C PRO A 119 1.72 16.04 7.24
N GLU A 120 2.20 17.27 7.05
CA GLU A 120 1.51 18.50 7.51
C GLU A 120 0.09 18.63 6.93
N ASP A 121 -0.13 18.18 5.70
CA ASP A 121 -1.43 18.24 5.02
C ASP A 121 -2.43 17.15 5.45
N ARG A 122 -2.02 16.25 6.32
CA ARG A 122 -2.88 15.14 6.77
C ARG A 122 -3.77 15.58 7.92
N LEU A 123 -5.04 15.86 7.62
CA LEU A 123 -6.05 16.10 8.64
C LEU A 123 -6.38 14.80 9.41
N PRO A 124 -6.45 14.86 10.74
CA PRO A 124 -6.82 13.70 11.54
C PRO A 124 -8.27 13.28 11.28
N VAL A 125 -8.52 11.98 11.27
CA VAL A 125 -9.88 11.42 11.21
C VAL A 125 -10.44 11.36 12.64
N LEU A 126 -11.58 12.00 12.87
CA LEU A 126 -12.31 11.87 14.15
C LEU A 126 -12.83 10.44 14.27
N THR A 127 -12.22 9.66 15.14
CA THR A 127 -12.55 8.26 15.36
C THR A 127 -13.37 8.08 16.63
N TYR A 128 -14.51 7.42 16.53
CA TYR A 128 -15.32 7.00 17.65
C TYR A 128 -15.31 5.48 17.78
N VAL A 129 -15.05 4.99 18.98
CA VAL A 129 -15.09 3.55 19.29
C VAL A 129 -16.00 3.36 20.51
N GLY A 130 -17.08 2.61 20.35
CA GLY A 130 -18.05 2.39 21.40
C GLY A 130 -19.11 1.38 21.02
N ALA A 131 -20.12 1.24 21.87
CA ALA A 131 -21.31 0.44 21.57
C ALA A 131 -22.04 1.02 20.36
N TYR A 132 -22.74 0.16 19.61
CA TYR A 132 -23.55 0.60 18.50
C TYR A 132 -24.76 1.38 19.01
N GLU A 133 -24.94 2.59 18.50
CA GLU A 133 -26.07 3.47 18.81
C GLU A 133 -26.62 4.10 17.52
N ASP A 134 -27.91 3.92 17.26
CA ASP A 134 -28.58 4.46 16.08
C ASP A 134 -28.43 5.99 15.96
N ALA A 135 -28.49 6.70 17.08
CA ALA A 135 -28.32 8.16 17.13
C ALA A 135 -26.95 8.62 16.63
N GLN A 136 -25.89 7.89 17.00
CA GLN A 136 -24.52 8.22 16.58
C GLN A 136 -24.29 7.93 15.10
N VAL A 137 -24.82 6.80 14.62
CA VAL A 137 -24.77 6.45 13.18
C VAL A 137 -25.50 7.52 12.37
N THR A 138 -26.72 7.89 12.80
CA THR A 138 -27.50 8.95 12.16
C THR A 138 -26.74 10.28 12.10
N ALA A 139 -26.15 10.69 13.22
CA ALA A 139 -25.39 11.93 13.29
C ALA A 139 -24.16 11.92 12.38
N ALA A 140 -23.44 10.79 12.34
CA ALA A 140 -22.27 10.63 11.48
C ALA A 140 -22.62 10.67 10.00
N VAL A 141 -23.67 9.93 9.58
CA VAL A 141 -24.13 9.92 8.20
C VAL A 141 -24.59 11.30 7.75
N ARG A 142 -25.43 11.99 8.57
CA ARG A 142 -25.91 13.34 8.25
C ARG A 142 -24.77 14.35 8.12
N ARG A 143 -23.77 14.28 9.00
CA ARG A 143 -22.58 15.15 8.91
C ARG A 143 -21.88 15.01 7.55
N GLU A 144 -21.71 13.77 7.07
CA GLU A 144 -21.09 13.55 5.76
C GLU A 144 -21.97 14.03 4.61
N LEU A 145 -23.28 13.78 4.66
CA LEU A 145 -24.20 14.24 3.63
C LEU A 145 -24.26 15.76 3.54
N LEU A 146 -24.21 16.48 4.67
CA LEU A 146 -24.22 17.95 4.71
C LEU A 146 -23.01 18.57 4.01
N ARG A 147 -21.87 17.90 3.99
CA ARG A 147 -20.67 18.35 3.26
C ARG A 147 -20.54 17.76 1.86
N GLY A 148 -21.56 17.07 1.34
CA GLY A 148 -21.53 16.42 0.04
C GLY A 148 -20.69 15.15 -0.01
N GLY A 149 -20.33 14.60 1.15
CA GLY A 149 -19.52 13.39 1.28
C GLY A 149 -20.32 12.09 1.10
N GLN A 150 -19.61 10.98 1.16
CA GLN A 150 -20.15 9.61 1.06
C GLN A 150 -19.78 8.81 2.30
N VAL A 151 -20.58 7.81 2.63
CA VAL A 151 -20.37 6.95 3.80
C VAL A 151 -20.27 5.50 3.38
N PHE A 152 -19.23 4.81 3.84
CA PHE A 152 -19.15 3.35 3.80
C PHE A 152 -19.66 2.77 5.12
N TYR A 153 -20.77 2.04 5.05
CA TYR A 153 -21.28 1.25 6.17
C TYR A 153 -20.89 -0.20 5.97
N VAL A 154 -19.95 -0.70 6.76
CA VAL A 154 -19.44 -2.07 6.62
C VAL A 154 -20.22 -3.03 7.49
N HIS A 155 -20.73 -4.10 6.88
CA HIS A 155 -21.45 -5.19 7.55
C HIS A 155 -20.86 -6.55 7.19
N ASN A 156 -20.69 -7.44 8.16
CA ASN A 156 -19.93 -8.68 7.98
C ASN A 156 -20.74 -9.84 7.36
N ARG A 157 -22.05 -9.70 7.23
CA ARG A 157 -22.93 -10.77 6.77
C ARG A 157 -23.72 -10.35 5.54
N VAL A 158 -23.58 -11.10 4.45
CA VAL A 158 -24.35 -10.84 3.22
C VAL A 158 -25.84 -11.17 3.39
N GLN A 159 -26.17 -12.14 4.26
CA GLN A 159 -27.54 -12.65 4.41
C GLN A 159 -28.54 -11.61 4.93
N ASP A 160 -28.11 -10.70 5.77
CA ASP A 160 -28.94 -9.67 6.42
C ASP A 160 -28.59 -8.24 5.96
N ILE A 161 -27.74 -8.10 4.94
CA ILE A 161 -27.28 -6.79 4.44
C ILE A 161 -28.44 -5.90 3.96
N SER A 162 -29.48 -6.50 3.35
CA SER A 162 -30.66 -5.78 2.90
C SER A 162 -31.44 -5.19 4.08
N SER A 163 -31.64 -5.96 5.15
CA SER A 163 -32.30 -5.47 6.36
C SER A 163 -31.53 -4.33 7.03
N ILE A 164 -30.19 -4.39 7.01
CA ILE A 164 -29.36 -3.29 7.50
C ILE A 164 -29.47 -2.05 6.61
N ALA A 165 -29.51 -2.23 5.29
CA ALA A 165 -29.71 -1.11 4.36
C ALA A 165 -31.07 -0.42 4.60
N ASP A 166 -32.14 -1.19 4.79
CA ASP A 166 -33.49 -0.68 5.11
C ASP A 166 -33.49 0.07 6.45
N LYS A 167 -32.76 -0.45 7.45
CA LYS A 167 -32.59 0.23 8.73
C LYS A 167 -31.90 1.58 8.55
N ILE A 168 -30.78 1.63 7.80
CA ILE A 168 -30.06 2.89 7.54
C ILE A 168 -30.97 3.89 6.79
N HIS A 169 -31.73 3.42 5.80
CA HIS A 169 -32.68 4.27 5.09
C HIS A 169 -33.78 4.81 6.02
N THR A 170 -34.24 4.01 6.99
CA THR A 170 -35.19 4.44 8.00
C THR A 170 -34.63 5.50 8.93
N LEU A 171 -33.35 5.35 9.35
CA LEU A 171 -32.66 6.30 10.24
C LEU A 171 -32.31 7.62 9.53
N VAL A 172 -32.01 7.56 8.24
CA VAL A 172 -31.61 8.72 7.42
C VAL A 172 -32.35 8.65 6.07
N PRO A 173 -33.66 9.00 6.03
CA PRO A 173 -34.48 8.87 4.82
C PRO A 173 -33.96 9.69 3.62
N GLU A 174 -33.27 10.78 3.88
CA GLU A 174 -32.64 11.63 2.87
C GLU A 174 -31.42 11.00 2.19
N SER A 175 -30.91 9.87 2.71
CA SER A 175 -29.75 9.19 2.13
C SER A 175 -30.13 8.27 0.97
N ARG A 176 -29.25 8.17 -0.02
CA ARG A 176 -29.31 7.17 -1.10
C ARG A 176 -28.45 5.98 -0.71
N VAL A 177 -29.09 4.89 -0.30
CA VAL A 177 -28.39 3.67 0.15
C VAL A 177 -28.21 2.71 -1.01
N GLY A 178 -26.97 2.30 -1.28
CA GLY A 178 -26.63 1.25 -2.22
C GLY A 178 -25.98 0.07 -1.48
N ILE A 179 -26.22 -1.16 -1.98
CA ILE A 179 -25.64 -2.39 -1.45
C ILE A 179 -24.57 -2.90 -2.42
N ALA A 180 -23.40 -3.28 -1.89
CA ALA A 180 -22.35 -3.93 -2.65
C ALA A 180 -21.75 -5.10 -1.84
N HIS A 181 -21.58 -6.26 -2.47
CA HIS A 181 -20.93 -7.43 -1.90
C HIS A 181 -20.30 -8.31 -2.98
N GLY A 182 -19.42 -9.23 -2.61
CA GLY A 182 -18.62 -10.07 -3.53
C GLY A 182 -19.30 -11.39 -3.95
N LYS A 183 -20.61 -11.55 -3.73
CA LYS A 183 -21.38 -12.73 -4.19
C LYS A 183 -22.30 -12.37 -5.31
#